data_29f5cee232e699c3211928d6eeb0dbc4
#
_entry.id   29f5cee232e699c3211928d6eeb0dbc4
#
_cell.length_a   1.000
_cell.length_b   1.000
_cell.length_c   1.000
_cell.angle_alpha   90.00
_cell.angle_beta   90.00
_cell.angle_gamma   90.00
#
_symmetry.space_group_name_H-M   'P 1'
#
loop_
_entity.id
_entity.type
_entity.pdbx_description
1 polymer ?
#
loop_
_entity_poly.entity_id
_entity_poly.type
_entity_poly.pdbx_seq_one_letter_code
_entity_poly.pdbx_strand_id
1 'polypeptide(L)'
;MINLNDAYEIADFIKNSKKKTPVKVYINCNNLNPKSCDEFKVFGSNDSYTLIGNYDEILKFLNENKHFITDTFVEFDGRNSAIPMYNYLHEHARIEPGAVIRDMVSIGKNAVIMMGAVINIGAVIGENSMIDMNAVIGARGIIGNNVHLGAGAVVAGVLEPPSATPAILEGVKVGKGAVVGAGAVVTHDVPPGSVVAGSPAKLIKMKDEKTSDKTKFIDILRNLD
;
A
#
# COMPACT_ATOMS: atom_id res chain seq x y z
N MET A 1 -16.40 -7.73 -9.74
CA MET A 1 -15.13 -6.98 -9.55
C MET A 1 -15.54 -5.60 -9.06
N ILE A 2 -14.95 -5.11 -7.98
CA ILE A 2 -15.28 -3.81 -7.40
C ILE A 2 -14.81 -2.68 -8.32
N ASN A 3 -15.62 -1.63 -8.47
CA ASN A 3 -15.22 -0.43 -9.18
C ASN A 3 -14.39 0.48 -8.28
N LEU A 4 -13.07 0.49 -8.48
CA LEU A 4 -12.14 1.31 -7.69
C LEU A 4 -12.26 2.82 -7.95
N ASN A 5 -13.03 3.24 -8.94
CA ASN A 5 -13.34 4.65 -9.19
C ASN A 5 -14.55 5.13 -8.37
N ASP A 6 -15.28 4.23 -7.72
CA ASP A 6 -16.43 4.57 -6.88
C ASP A 6 -16.09 4.42 -5.38
N ALA A 7 -16.11 5.55 -4.65
CA ALA A 7 -15.83 5.57 -3.23
C ALA A 7 -16.85 4.77 -2.41
N TYR A 8 -18.12 4.75 -2.85
CA TYR A 8 -19.18 4.01 -2.14
C TYR A 8 -19.00 2.51 -2.32
N GLU A 9 -18.62 2.03 -3.52
CA GLU A 9 -18.33 0.62 -3.73
C GLU A 9 -17.12 0.16 -2.91
N ILE A 10 -16.06 0.99 -2.80
CA ILE A 10 -14.92 0.70 -1.94
C ILE A 10 -15.34 0.68 -0.46
N ALA A 11 -16.14 1.65 -0.02
CA ALA A 11 -16.62 1.70 1.36
C ALA A 11 -17.49 0.48 1.72
N ASP A 12 -18.40 0.10 0.83
CA ASP A 12 -19.21 -1.11 0.98
C ASP A 12 -18.38 -2.39 0.97
N PHE A 13 -17.37 -2.46 0.11
CA PHE A 13 -16.43 -3.57 0.12
C PHE A 13 -15.70 -3.68 1.47
N ILE A 14 -15.15 -2.57 1.97
CA ILE A 14 -14.48 -2.55 3.28
C ILE A 14 -15.43 -2.93 4.41
N LYS A 15 -16.66 -2.41 4.39
CA LYS A 15 -17.70 -2.70 5.38
C LYS A 15 -18.03 -4.19 5.42
N ASN A 16 -18.25 -4.79 4.25
CA ASN A 16 -18.73 -6.17 4.12
C ASN A 16 -17.60 -7.21 4.12
N SER A 17 -16.33 -6.79 3.96
CA SER A 17 -15.20 -7.70 4.03
C SER A 17 -15.03 -8.30 5.42
N LYS A 18 -14.77 -9.61 5.49
CA LYS A 18 -14.40 -10.27 6.75
C LYS A 18 -13.10 -9.63 7.28
N LYS A 19 -13.17 -9.05 8.46
CA LYS A 19 -11.99 -8.50 9.14
C LYS A 19 -11.10 -9.65 9.59
N LYS A 20 -9.79 -9.52 9.35
CA LYS A 20 -8.80 -10.54 9.69
C LYS A 20 -7.68 -9.94 10.55
N THR A 21 -7.15 -10.77 11.40
CA THR A 21 -5.92 -10.49 12.16
C THR A 21 -4.87 -11.51 11.73
N PRO A 22 -4.10 -11.24 10.65
CA PRO A 22 -3.06 -12.15 10.19
C PRO A 22 -1.99 -12.29 11.26
N VAL A 23 -1.61 -13.52 11.56
CA VAL A 23 -0.55 -13.83 12.54
C VAL A 23 0.35 -14.94 12.04
N LYS A 24 1.57 -14.97 12.59
CA LYS A 24 2.44 -16.14 12.64
C LYS A 24 2.52 -16.60 14.08
N VAL A 25 2.22 -17.86 14.31
CA VAL A 25 2.26 -18.45 15.66
C VAL A 25 3.26 -19.58 15.65
N TYR A 26 4.29 -19.45 16.47
CA TYR A 26 5.28 -20.50 16.72
C TYR A 26 4.82 -21.28 17.92
N ILE A 27 4.79 -22.60 17.80
CA ILE A 27 4.46 -23.50 18.89
C ILE A 27 5.51 -24.57 19.08
N ASN A 28 5.81 -24.88 20.34
CA ASN A 28 6.44 -26.13 20.72
C ASN A 28 5.36 -27.04 21.33
N CYS A 29 5.42 -28.32 21.03
CA CYS A 29 4.38 -29.28 21.45
C CYS A 29 4.95 -30.68 21.63
N ASN A 30 4.19 -31.54 22.28
CA ASN A 30 4.50 -32.96 22.44
C ASN A 30 3.37 -33.78 21.83
N ASN A 31 3.72 -34.78 20.99
CA ASN A 31 2.76 -35.71 20.39
C ASN A 31 1.60 -35.03 19.63
N LEU A 32 1.84 -33.87 19.02
CA LEU A 32 0.90 -33.15 18.18
C LEU A 32 1.42 -33.16 16.74
N ASN A 33 0.52 -33.44 15.78
CA ASN A 33 0.85 -33.38 14.36
C ASN A 33 -0.20 -32.49 13.64
N PRO A 34 -0.07 -31.17 13.77
CA PRO A 34 -0.99 -30.23 13.15
C PRO A 34 -0.91 -30.31 11.63
N LYS A 35 -2.05 -30.16 10.96
CA LYS A 35 -2.12 -30.16 9.50
C LYS A 35 -2.64 -28.83 8.98
N SER A 36 -2.13 -28.40 7.81
CA SER A 36 -2.69 -27.25 7.10
C SER A 36 -4.14 -27.47 6.74
N CYS A 37 -4.93 -26.42 6.82
CA CYS A 37 -6.33 -26.38 6.40
C CYS A 37 -6.56 -25.08 5.59
N ASP A 38 -7.82 -24.80 5.27
CA ASP A 38 -8.17 -23.59 4.51
C ASP A 38 -7.99 -22.31 5.36
N GLU A 39 -8.13 -22.43 6.69
CA GLU A 39 -8.07 -21.33 7.63
C GLU A 39 -6.63 -20.91 7.97
N PHE A 40 -5.70 -21.84 8.01
CA PHE A 40 -4.28 -21.56 8.28
C PHE A 40 -3.34 -22.62 7.70
N LYS A 41 -2.10 -22.22 7.46
CA LYS A 41 -1.03 -23.10 6.99
C LYS A 41 -0.13 -23.50 8.14
N VAL A 42 0.40 -24.72 8.07
CA VAL A 42 1.31 -25.30 9.07
C VAL A 42 2.63 -25.61 8.41
N PHE A 43 3.71 -25.18 9.03
CA PHE A 43 5.10 -25.50 8.64
C PHE A 43 5.83 -26.01 9.88
N GLY A 44 6.69 -26.99 9.71
CA GLY A 44 7.47 -27.59 10.80
C GLY A 44 7.35 -29.10 10.85
N SER A 45 8.00 -29.70 11.85
CA SER A 45 8.01 -31.14 12.07
C SER A 45 8.35 -31.45 13.55
N ASN A 46 8.10 -32.69 13.95
CA ASN A 46 8.35 -33.17 15.31
C ASN A 46 7.60 -32.37 16.36
N ASP A 47 8.33 -31.63 17.18
CA ASP A 47 7.77 -30.92 18.33
C ASP A 47 7.72 -29.38 18.15
N SER A 48 7.98 -28.88 16.93
CA SER A 48 8.05 -27.43 16.67
C SER A 48 7.36 -27.09 15.34
N TYR A 49 6.37 -26.18 15.38
CA TYR A 49 5.60 -25.76 14.23
C TYR A 49 5.37 -24.26 14.17
N THR A 50 5.20 -23.75 12.96
CA THR A 50 4.74 -22.39 12.66
C THR A 50 3.38 -22.45 12.00
N LEU A 51 2.40 -21.79 12.59
CA LEU A 51 1.05 -21.62 12.06
C LEU A 51 0.90 -20.24 11.46
N ILE A 52 0.40 -20.12 10.22
CA ILE A 52 0.23 -18.83 9.52
C ILE A 52 -1.22 -18.72 9.07
N GLY A 53 -1.95 -17.75 9.58
CA GLY A 53 -3.37 -17.56 9.27
C GLY A 53 -4.05 -16.46 10.06
N ASN A 54 -5.38 -16.53 10.15
CA ASN A 54 -6.15 -15.61 10.97
C ASN A 54 -6.10 -16.01 12.45
N TYR A 55 -5.93 -15.03 13.32
CA TYR A 55 -5.75 -15.26 14.77
C TYR A 55 -6.90 -16.03 15.41
N ASP A 56 -8.15 -15.70 15.08
CA ASP A 56 -9.31 -16.34 15.71
C ASP A 56 -9.37 -17.85 15.43
N GLU A 57 -9.01 -18.26 14.23
CA GLU A 57 -9.00 -19.67 13.83
C GLU A 57 -7.82 -20.43 14.46
N ILE A 58 -6.64 -19.76 14.50
CA ILE A 58 -5.46 -20.34 15.17
C ILE A 58 -5.69 -20.41 16.68
N LEU A 59 -6.28 -19.39 17.31
CA LEU A 59 -6.61 -19.39 18.73
C LEU A 59 -7.56 -20.56 19.10
N LYS A 60 -8.54 -20.83 18.25
CA LYS A 60 -9.40 -22.00 18.43
C LYS A 60 -8.58 -23.30 18.45
N PHE A 61 -7.71 -23.48 17.44
CA PHE A 61 -6.81 -24.64 17.37
C PHE A 61 -5.91 -24.75 18.62
N LEU A 62 -5.32 -23.64 19.07
CA LEU A 62 -4.46 -23.62 20.28
C LEU A 62 -5.23 -24.05 21.53
N ASN A 63 -6.46 -23.56 21.70
CA ASN A 63 -7.31 -23.92 22.84
C ASN A 63 -7.72 -25.39 22.84
N GLU A 64 -8.05 -25.93 21.68
CA GLU A 64 -8.43 -27.34 21.52
C GLU A 64 -7.24 -28.28 21.82
N ASN A 65 -6.00 -27.82 21.55
CA ASN A 65 -4.79 -28.63 21.67
C ASN A 65 -3.87 -28.19 22.84
N LYS A 66 -4.35 -27.37 23.75
CA LYS A 66 -3.54 -26.76 24.83
C LYS A 66 -2.75 -27.75 25.67
N HIS A 67 -3.23 -28.98 25.82
CA HIS A 67 -2.57 -30.02 26.62
C HIS A 67 -1.29 -30.59 25.94
N PHE A 68 -1.19 -30.45 24.64
CA PHE A 68 -0.03 -30.87 23.84
C PHE A 68 0.97 -29.74 23.60
N ILE A 69 0.55 -28.48 23.73
CA ILE A 69 1.36 -27.30 23.47
C ILE A 69 2.13 -26.93 24.73
N THR A 70 3.44 -26.85 24.62
CA THR A 70 4.35 -26.53 25.74
C THR A 70 4.77 -25.08 25.76
N ASP A 71 4.80 -24.42 24.58
CA ASP A 71 5.17 -23.02 24.44
C ASP A 71 4.52 -22.40 23.19
N THR A 72 4.29 -21.10 23.22
CA THR A 72 3.66 -20.35 22.12
C THR A 72 4.21 -18.93 22.03
N PHE A 73 4.59 -18.50 20.82
CA PHE A 73 4.93 -17.13 20.53
C PHE A 73 4.13 -16.63 19.33
N VAL A 74 3.56 -15.41 19.40
CA VAL A 74 2.70 -14.83 18.39
C VAL A 74 3.31 -13.57 17.80
N GLU A 75 3.52 -13.54 16.48
CA GLU A 75 3.88 -12.35 15.72
C GLU A 75 2.64 -11.79 15.01
N PHE A 76 2.46 -10.48 15.07
CA PHE A 76 1.38 -9.78 14.36
C PHE A 76 1.81 -8.35 14.03
N ASP A 77 1.23 -7.79 12.97
CA ASP A 77 1.48 -6.41 12.50
C ASP A 77 0.20 -5.60 12.29
N GLY A 78 -0.95 -6.21 12.52
CA GLY A 78 -2.24 -5.53 12.39
C GLY A 78 -3.37 -6.31 13.07
N ARG A 79 -4.52 -5.66 13.21
CA ARG A 79 -5.72 -6.25 13.80
C ARG A 79 -6.99 -5.82 13.06
N ASN A 80 -7.91 -6.76 12.85
CA ASN A 80 -9.20 -6.51 12.20
C ASN A 80 -9.09 -5.76 10.87
N SER A 81 -8.08 -6.07 10.07
CA SER A 81 -7.89 -5.47 8.76
C SER A 81 -8.87 -6.05 7.73
N ALA A 82 -9.53 -5.16 6.97
CA ALA A 82 -10.43 -5.55 5.89
C ALA A 82 -9.69 -5.80 4.57
N ILE A 83 -8.57 -5.11 4.37
CA ILE A 83 -7.83 -5.07 3.11
C ILE A 83 -6.42 -5.57 3.36
N PRO A 84 -5.98 -6.64 2.68
CA PRO A 84 -4.62 -7.15 2.81
C PRO A 84 -3.59 -6.15 2.30
N MET A 85 -2.32 -6.45 2.54
CA MET A 85 -1.20 -5.76 1.93
C MET A 85 -1.03 -6.21 0.47
N TYR A 86 -0.52 -5.30 -0.36
CA TYR A 86 -0.24 -5.55 -1.76
C TYR A 86 0.86 -6.61 -1.94
N ASN A 87 0.65 -7.53 -2.86
CA ASN A 87 1.67 -8.51 -3.22
C ASN A 87 2.53 -7.98 -4.37
N TYR A 88 3.69 -7.45 -4.05
CA TYR A 88 4.62 -6.83 -5.01
C TYR A 88 5.72 -7.76 -5.54
N LEU A 89 5.67 -9.07 -5.25
CA LEU A 89 6.74 -10.02 -5.63
C LEU A 89 6.97 -10.16 -7.14
N HIS A 90 5.97 -9.78 -7.95
CA HIS A 90 6.03 -9.90 -9.40
C HIS A 90 5.96 -8.55 -10.12
N GLU A 91 6.12 -7.44 -9.37
CA GLU A 91 6.05 -6.11 -9.95
C GLU A 91 7.33 -5.74 -10.70
N HIS A 92 7.17 -5.06 -11.83
CA HIS A 92 8.27 -4.47 -12.58
C HIS A 92 8.57 -3.05 -12.09
N ALA A 93 8.66 -2.88 -10.78
CA ALA A 93 8.90 -1.63 -10.09
C ALA A 93 9.88 -1.84 -8.94
N ARG A 94 10.63 -0.81 -8.57
CA ARG A 94 11.48 -0.84 -7.39
C ARG A 94 10.68 -0.40 -6.17
N ILE A 95 10.54 -1.28 -5.20
CA ILE A 95 9.80 -1.02 -3.96
C ILE A 95 10.76 -1.23 -2.79
N GLU A 96 11.07 -0.15 -2.11
CA GLU A 96 12.03 -0.15 -1.01
C GLU A 96 11.42 -0.69 0.29
N PRO A 97 12.24 -1.27 1.18
CA PRO A 97 11.78 -1.76 2.48
C PRO A 97 11.07 -0.67 3.29
N GLY A 98 9.98 -1.05 3.98
CA GLY A 98 9.19 -0.14 4.80
C GLY A 98 8.14 0.67 4.03
N ALA A 99 8.00 0.49 2.72
CA ALA A 99 6.83 0.99 2.00
C ALA A 99 5.57 0.20 2.41
N VAL A 100 4.48 0.92 2.70
CA VAL A 100 3.19 0.37 3.11
C VAL A 100 2.19 0.53 1.97
N ILE A 101 1.89 -0.54 1.27
CA ILE A 101 1.00 -0.53 0.10
C ILE A 101 -0.19 -1.44 0.37
N ARG A 102 -1.41 -0.88 0.28
CA ARG A 102 -2.67 -1.65 0.42
C ARG A 102 -2.97 -2.39 -0.87
N ASP A 103 -3.69 -3.50 -0.77
CA ASP A 103 -4.15 -4.23 -1.96
C ASP A 103 -5.02 -3.36 -2.89
N MET A 104 -5.21 -3.81 -4.13
CA MET A 104 -5.93 -3.08 -5.18
C MET A 104 -5.27 -1.74 -5.58
N VAL A 105 -3.97 -1.58 -5.39
CA VAL A 105 -3.15 -0.51 -5.97
C VAL A 105 -2.63 -0.98 -7.34
N SER A 106 -2.45 -0.06 -8.28
CA SER A 106 -1.81 -0.33 -9.57
C SER A 106 -0.47 0.41 -9.63
N ILE A 107 0.60 -0.30 -9.96
CA ILE A 107 1.96 0.27 -10.04
C ILE A 107 2.49 0.07 -11.44
N GLY A 108 2.83 1.17 -12.11
CA GLY A 108 3.37 1.17 -13.46
C GLY A 108 4.83 0.71 -13.51
N LYS A 109 5.24 0.18 -14.66
CA LYS A 109 6.60 -0.30 -14.91
C LYS A 109 7.64 0.78 -14.60
N ASN A 110 8.77 0.36 -14.02
CA ASN A 110 9.89 1.22 -13.63
C ASN A 110 9.53 2.32 -12.62
N ALA A 111 8.38 2.24 -11.96
CA ALA A 111 8.09 3.12 -10.83
C ALA A 111 9.07 2.84 -9.68
N VAL A 112 9.33 3.87 -8.88
CA VAL A 112 10.17 3.77 -7.68
C VAL A 112 9.36 4.19 -6.48
N ILE A 113 9.16 3.28 -5.55
CA ILE A 113 8.48 3.52 -4.27
C ILE A 113 9.53 3.48 -3.18
N MET A 114 9.79 4.62 -2.57
CA MET A 114 10.83 4.74 -1.55
C MET A 114 10.32 4.33 -0.16
N MET A 115 11.27 4.14 0.75
CA MET A 115 11.00 3.71 2.11
C MET A 115 10.03 4.64 2.85
N GLY A 116 9.12 4.05 3.60
CA GLY A 116 8.11 4.77 4.38
C GLY A 116 6.96 5.37 3.56
N ALA A 117 6.96 5.22 2.24
CA ALA A 117 5.81 5.64 1.43
C ALA A 117 4.55 4.84 1.81
N VAL A 118 3.40 5.53 1.89
CA VAL A 118 2.11 4.93 2.23
C VAL A 118 1.14 5.10 1.07
N ILE A 119 0.66 3.98 0.50
CA ILE A 119 -0.21 3.99 -0.68
C ILE A 119 -1.50 3.24 -0.35
N ASN A 120 -2.62 3.95 -0.42
CA ASN A 120 -3.91 3.41 -0.03
C ASN A 120 -4.65 2.78 -1.23
N ILE A 121 -5.71 2.01 -0.91
CA ILE A 121 -6.53 1.26 -1.86
C ILE A 121 -6.98 2.09 -3.07
N GLY A 122 -6.95 1.48 -4.25
CA GLY A 122 -7.42 2.10 -5.50
C GLY A 122 -6.49 3.18 -6.06
N ALA A 123 -5.34 3.44 -5.43
CA ALA A 123 -4.36 4.36 -5.99
C ALA A 123 -3.71 3.79 -7.26
N VAL A 124 -3.38 4.67 -8.18
CA VAL A 124 -2.71 4.35 -9.45
C VAL A 124 -1.41 5.13 -9.54
N ILE A 125 -0.30 4.41 -9.72
CA ILE A 125 1.03 4.99 -9.92
C ILE A 125 1.44 4.75 -11.36
N GLY A 126 1.70 5.82 -12.09
CA GLY A 126 2.11 5.76 -13.49
C GLY A 126 3.56 5.32 -13.67
N GLU A 127 3.87 4.88 -14.89
CA GLU A 127 5.19 4.40 -15.27
C GLU A 127 6.29 5.43 -15.02
N ASN A 128 7.49 4.97 -14.66
CA ASN A 128 8.69 5.76 -14.39
C ASN A 128 8.50 6.84 -13.32
N SER A 129 7.45 6.80 -12.52
CA SER A 129 7.21 7.79 -11.47
C SER A 129 7.97 7.43 -10.20
N MET A 130 8.37 8.43 -9.44
CA MET A 130 9.02 8.29 -8.15
C MET A 130 8.07 8.79 -7.05
N ILE A 131 7.80 7.92 -6.09
CA ILE A 131 7.12 8.22 -4.84
C ILE A 131 8.20 8.23 -3.77
N ASP A 132 8.61 9.43 -3.37
CA ASP A 132 9.77 9.61 -2.51
C ASP A 132 9.46 9.25 -1.04
N MET A 133 10.47 9.29 -0.18
CA MET A 133 10.42 8.84 1.21
C MET A 133 9.28 9.46 2.00
N ASN A 134 8.53 8.63 2.74
CA ASN A 134 7.42 9.05 3.58
C ASN A 134 6.29 9.81 2.85
N ALA A 135 6.23 9.73 1.52
CA ALA A 135 5.10 10.31 0.80
C ALA A 135 3.84 9.48 1.03
N VAL A 136 2.68 10.16 1.03
CA VAL A 136 1.38 9.52 1.27
C VAL A 136 0.48 9.72 0.05
N ILE A 137 -0.07 8.64 -0.47
CA ILE A 137 -1.08 8.66 -1.51
C ILE A 137 -2.38 8.12 -0.92
N GLY A 138 -3.35 9.00 -0.78
CA GLY A 138 -4.68 8.66 -0.29
C GLY A 138 -5.43 7.72 -1.23
N ALA A 139 -6.55 7.18 -0.77
CA ALA A 139 -7.36 6.26 -1.56
C ALA A 139 -7.73 6.86 -2.92
N ARG A 140 -7.56 6.08 -3.99
CA ARG A 140 -7.86 6.46 -5.37
C ARG A 140 -7.02 7.63 -5.93
N GLY A 141 -5.96 8.05 -5.25
CA GLY A 141 -5.04 9.04 -5.79
C GLY A 141 -4.40 8.55 -7.08
N ILE A 142 -4.36 9.38 -8.12
CA ILE A 142 -3.82 9.03 -9.44
C ILE A 142 -2.55 9.82 -9.69
N ILE A 143 -1.44 9.11 -9.76
CA ILE A 143 -0.14 9.64 -10.14
C ILE A 143 0.13 9.28 -11.60
N GLY A 144 0.26 10.29 -12.44
CA GLY A 144 0.57 10.10 -13.87
C GLY A 144 1.96 9.55 -14.11
N ASN A 145 2.30 9.29 -15.37
CA ASN A 145 3.63 8.82 -15.75
C ASN A 145 4.69 9.91 -15.57
N ASN A 146 5.93 9.50 -15.24
CA ASN A 146 7.09 10.40 -15.12
C ASN A 146 6.90 11.51 -14.06
N VAL A 147 6.11 11.27 -13.04
CA VAL A 147 5.90 12.19 -11.90
C VAL A 147 7.01 12.00 -10.87
N HIS A 148 7.44 13.11 -10.28
CA HIS A 148 8.25 13.09 -9.06
C HIS A 148 7.41 13.64 -7.90
N LEU A 149 6.99 12.75 -7.01
CA LEU A 149 6.32 13.09 -5.76
C LEU A 149 7.36 13.18 -4.65
N GLY A 150 7.70 14.39 -4.22
CA GLY A 150 8.78 14.66 -3.28
C GLY A 150 8.54 14.10 -1.88
N ALA A 151 9.63 13.96 -1.13
CA ALA A 151 9.62 13.36 0.19
C ALA A 151 8.60 14.02 1.14
N GLY A 152 7.85 13.22 1.88
CA GLY A 152 6.82 13.69 2.79
C GLY A 152 5.62 14.38 2.14
N ALA A 153 5.52 14.39 0.81
CA ALA A 153 4.35 14.97 0.14
C ALA A 153 3.10 14.10 0.35
N VAL A 154 1.95 14.75 0.41
CA VAL A 154 0.66 14.09 0.58
C VAL A 154 -0.23 14.40 -0.61
N VAL A 155 -0.71 13.38 -1.29
CA VAL A 155 -1.78 13.46 -2.28
C VAL A 155 -3.06 13.04 -1.61
N ALA A 156 -4.00 13.97 -1.48
CA ALA A 156 -5.27 13.70 -0.81
C ALA A 156 -6.05 12.61 -1.57
N GLY A 157 -6.65 11.71 -0.81
CA GLY A 157 -7.57 10.71 -1.32
C GLY A 157 -8.95 10.95 -0.76
N VAL A 158 -9.97 10.49 -1.44
CA VAL A 158 -11.35 10.60 -0.97
C VAL A 158 -11.95 9.21 -0.82
N LEU A 159 -12.12 8.79 0.41
CA LEU A 159 -12.85 7.57 0.75
C LEU A 159 -13.95 7.87 1.77
N GLU A 160 -13.69 8.76 2.73
CA GLU A 160 -14.62 9.11 3.79
C GLU A 160 -14.38 10.56 4.27
N PRO A 161 -15.42 11.45 4.31
CA PRO A 161 -16.76 11.18 3.82
C PRO A 161 -16.78 11.11 2.29
N PRO A 162 -17.59 10.23 1.68
CA PRO A 162 -17.85 10.32 0.26
C PRO A 162 -18.57 11.63 0.01
N SER A 163 -17.92 12.58 -0.68
CA SER A 163 -18.52 13.89 -0.92
C SER A 163 -19.76 13.74 -1.78
N ALA A 164 -20.84 14.40 -1.38
CA ALA A 164 -22.13 14.35 -2.06
C ALA A 164 -22.15 15.02 -3.46
N THR A 165 -21.01 15.56 -3.91
CA THR A 165 -20.89 16.18 -5.23
C THR A 165 -20.18 15.26 -6.22
N PRO A 166 -20.81 14.94 -7.35
CA PRO A 166 -20.22 14.06 -8.39
C PRO A 166 -18.83 14.48 -8.89
N ALA A 167 -18.48 15.75 -8.75
CA ALA A 167 -17.19 16.31 -9.19
C ALA A 167 -15.98 15.89 -8.32
N ILE A 168 -16.20 15.23 -7.19
CA ILE A 168 -15.13 14.83 -6.25
C ILE A 168 -15.10 13.29 -6.10
N LEU A 169 -15.71 12.55 -7.00
CA LEU A 169 -15.73 11.08 -6.99
C LEU A 169 -14.39 10.46 -7.44
N GLU A 170 -13.54 11.22 -8.09
CA GLU A 170 -12.20 10.78 -8.48
C GLU A 170 -11.17 11.24 -7.42
N GLY A 171 -10.19 10.39 -7.12
CA GLY A 171 -9.04 10.79 -6.31
C GLY A 171 -8.26 11.91 -6.98
N VAL A 172 -7.52 12.70 -6.20
CA VAL A 172 -6.68 13.77 -6.74
C VAL A 172 -5.71 13.22 -7.78
N LYS A 173 -5.62 13.89 -8.93
CA LYS A 173 -4.75 13.50 -10.05
C LYS A 173 -3.50 14.38 -10.10
N VAL A 174 -2.34 13.75 -10.14
CA VAL A 174 -1.08 14.41 -10.43
C VAL A 174 -0.70 14.11 -11.87
N GLY A 175 -0.75 15.12 -12.72
CA GLY A 175 -0.59 15.00 -14.17
C GLY A 175 0.81 14.53 -14.58
N LYS A 176 0.91 13.92 -15.77
CA LYS A 176 2.15 13.38 -16.35
C LYS A 176 3.30 14.39 -16.26
N GLY A 177 4.46 13.95 -15.80
CA GLY A 177 5.68 14.76 -15.74
C GLY A 177 5.66 15.88 -14.70
N ALA A 178 4.62 15.97 -13.86
CA ALA A 178 4.56 16.96 -12.81
C ALA A 178 5.60 16.69 -11.71
N VAL A 179 5.93 17.72 -10.95
CA VAL A 179 6.81 17.67 -9.80
C VAL A 179 6.06 18.23 -8.59
N VAL A 180 5.95 17.42 -7.55
CA VAL A 180 5.39 17.84 -6.27
C VAL A 180 6.53 18.03 -5.29
N GLY A 181 6.65 19.23 -4.77
CA GLY A 181 7.70 19.58 -3.79
C GLY A 181 7.58 18.79 -2.50
N ALA A 182 8.71 18.57 -1.84
CA ALA A 182 8.76 17.89 -0.55
C ALA A 182 7.82 18.56 0.48
N GLY A 183 7.11 17.74 1.28
CA GLY A 183 6.17 18.21 2.30
C GLY A 183 4.91 18.90 1.75
N ALA A 184 4.68 18.91 0.45
CA ALA A 184 3.50 19.53 -0.14
C ALA A 184 2.22 18.70 0.15
N VAL A 185 1.10 19.39 0.35
CA VAL A 185 -0.22 18.76 0.52
C VAL A 185 -1.10 19.06 -0.69
N VAL A 186 -1.23 18.09 -1.56
CA VAL A 186 -1.99 18.20 -2.82
C VAL A 186 -3.45 17.83 -2.56
N THR A 187 -4.33 18.83 -2.65
CA THR A 187 -5.78 18.71 -2.40
C THR A 187 -6.62 18.90 -3.67
N HIS A 188 -6.00 19.28 -4.78
CA HIS A 188 -6.63 19.49 -6.08
C HIS A 188 -5.75 18.92 -7.18
N ASP A 189 -6.33 18.68 -8.34
CA ASP A 189 -5.61 18.15 -9.49
C ASP A 189 -4.41 19.04 -9.86
N VAL A 190 -3.31 18.38 -10.19
CA VAL A 190 -2.06 19.01 -10.59
C VAL A 190 -1.91 18.88 -12.11
N PRO A 191 -1.81 19.98 -12.85
CA PRO A 191 -1.66 19.95 -14.30
C PRO A 191 -0.39 19.21 -14.74
N PRO A 192 -0.42 18.53 -15.91
CA PRO A 192 0.78 17.90 -16.46
C PRO A 192 1.94 18.87 -16.62
N GLY A 193 3.15 18.42 -16.35
CA GLY A 193 4.36 19.21 -16.51
C GLY A 193 4.47 20.42 -15.58
N SER A 194 3.67 20.50 -14.54
CA SER A 194 3.73 21.61 -13.56
C SER A 194 4.59 21.27 -12.36
N VAL A 195 5.03 22.30 -11.66
CA VAL A 195 5.72 22.23 -10.37
C VAL A 195 4.78 22.83 -9.33
N VAL A 196 4.39 22.06 -8.34
CA VAL A 196 3.55 22.48 -7.23
C VAL A 196 4.27 22.31 -5.90
N ALA A 197 4.00 23.17 -4.93
CA ALA A 197 4.55 23.04 -3.58
C ALA A 197 3.67 23.75 -2.55
N GLY A 198 3.89 23.46 -1.27
CA GLY A 198 3.23 24.10 -0.13
C GLY A 198 2.05 23.28 0.41
N SER A 199 1.42 23.78 1.49
CA SER A 199 0.26 23.18 2.15
C SER A 199 -0.82 24.25 2.38
N PRO A 200 -1.93 24.28 1.60
CA PRO A 200 -2.18 23.43 0.42
C PRO A 200 -1.21 23.71 -0.73
N ALA A 201 -0.95 22.70 -1.57
CA ALA A 201 -0.05 22.84 -2.71
C ALA A 201 -0.60 23.80 -3.75
N LYS A 202 0.25 24.70 -4.25
CA LYS A 202 -0.08 25.69 -5.27
C LYS A 202 0.86 25.55 -6.45
N LEU A 203 0.40 25.91 -7.64
CA LEU A 203 1.24 26.01 -8.83
C LEU A 203 2.34 27.06 -8.61
N ILE A 204 3.58 26.64 -8.70
CA ILE A 204 4.77 27.50 -8.64
C ILE A 204 5.15 27.95 -10.05
N LYS A 205 5.24 27.01 -10.99
CA LYS A 205 5.58 27.25 -12.39
C LYS A 205 5.29 26.02 -13.25
N MET A 206 5.33 26.20 -14.55
CA MET A 206 5.48 25.07 -15.48
C MET A 206 6.93 24.58 -15.47
N LYS A 207 7.13 23.30 -15.73
CA LYS A 207 8.45 22.68 -15.77
C LYS A 207 9.28 23.29 -16.92
N ASP A 208 10.41 23.87 -16.59
CA ASP A 208 11.41 24.40 -17.52
C ASP A 208 12.58 23.42 -17.69
N GLU A 209 13.51 23.71 -18.60
CA GLU A 209 14.70 22.88 -18.84
C GLU A 209 15.50 22.65 -17.54
N LYS A 210 15.70 23.69 -16.74
CA LYS A 210 16.42 23.60 -15.47
C LYS A 210 15.74 22.69 -14.45
N THR A 211 14.41 22.69 -14.42
CA THR A 211 13.63 21.77 -13.57
C THR A 211 13.69 20.36 -14.14
N SER A 212 13.61 20.23 -15.46
CA SER A 212 13.72 18.94 -16.14
C SER A 212 15.07 18.29 -15.87
N ASP A 213 16.16 19.02 -15.93
CA ASP A 213 17.49 18.50 -15.62
C ASP A 213 17.63 18.06 -14.15
N LYS A 214 17.08 18.85 -13.22
CA LYS A 214 17.10 18.52 -11.78
C LYS A 214 16.20 17.33 -11.41
N THR A 215 15.17 17.07 -12.19
CA THR A 215 14.23 15.96 -12.00
C THR A 215 14.41 14.87 -13.05
N LYS A 216 15.53 14.91 -13.79
CA LYS A 216 15.87 13.90 -14.78
C LYS A 216 16.03 12.56 -14.10
N PHE A 217 15.45 11.56 -14.72
CA PHE A 217 15.59 10.18 -14.24
C PHE A 217 17.04 9.74 -14.36
N ILE A 218 17.53 9.11 -13.31
CA ILE A 218 18.78 8.39 -13.34
C ILE A 218 18.39 6.94 -13.65
N ASP A 219 18.49 6.55 -14.91
CA ASP A 219 18.02 5.24 -15.40
C ASP A 219 18.63 4.08 -14.61
N ILE A 220 19.89 4.19 -14.22
CA ILE A 220 20.57 3.17 -13.42
C ILE A 220 19.91 2.90 -12.05
N LEU A 221 19.15 3.86 -11.52
CA LEU A 221 18.40 3.66 -10.28
C LEU A 221 17.05 2.95 -10.48
N ARG A 222 16.65 2.73 -11.74
CA ARG A 222 15.38 2.11 -12.14
C ARG A 222 15.57 0.77 -12.84
N ASN A 223 16.79 0.50 -13.30
CA ASN A 223 17.09 -0.81 -13.88
C ASN A 223 16.97 -1.87 -12.78
N LEU A 224 16.11 -2.84 -13.05
CA LEU A 224 15.83 -3.99 -12.17
C LEU A 224 16.61 -5.23 -12.59
N ASP A 225 17.45 -5.10 -13.64
CA ASP A 225 18.30 -6.16 -14.19
C ASP A 225 19.71 -6.12 -13.58
#